data_c0e22c36accc7f6ed6d5a0bff1b7408b
#
_entry.id   c0e22c36accc7f6ed6d5a0bff1b7408b
#
_cell.length_a   1.000
_cell.length_b   1.000
_cell.length_c   1.000
_cell.angle_alpha   90.00
_cell.angle_beta   90.00
_cell.angle_gamma   90.00
#
_symmetry.space_group_name_H-M   'P 1'
#
loop_
_entity.id
_entity.type
_entity.pdbx_description
1 polymer ?
#
loop_
_entity_poly.entity_id
_entity_poly.type
_entity_poly.pdbx_seq_one_letter_code
_entity_poly.pdbx_strand_id
1 'polypeptide(L)'
;VEYLNKEYFYMNQDENPDDPDNFLTHIKFSIDEFNNKTKIELVGDHDEELKFSLSFLDNPNDNLPDKLGWTLGFRQTEYLDIDDFIFSEGLFDAGGDRYIYFCVNDYQYNVNETNIICFDETTINENVLAKIPMINGKLCLIVDENDGCSLAKTRRYNGPVNLKRLDIKVMDQYGEIIDLNHMDFSFTLELEILYERNMVV
;
A
#
# COMPACT_ATOMS: atom_id res chain seq x y z
N VAL A 1 3.11 14.13 -14.18
CA VAL A 1 3.87 15.33 -13.74
C VAL A 1 3.52 16.54 -14.60
N GLU A 2 3.74 16.50 -15.93
CA GLU A 2 3.45 17.62 -16.82
C GLU A 2 2.00 18.10 -16.73
N TYR A 3 1.03 17.18 -16.68
CA TYR A 3 -0.38 17.52 -16.49
C TYR A 3 -0.64 18.25 -15.16
N LEU A 4 -0.08 17.77 -14.06
CA LEU A 4 -0.24 18.40 -12.75
C LEU A 4 0.33 19.83 -12.74
N ASN A 5 1.53 20.03 -13.30
CA ASN A 5 2.13 21.34 -13.38
C ASN A 5 1.33 22.30 -14.25
N LYS A 6 0.70 21.80 -15.31
CA LYS A 6 -0.12 22.60 -16.22
C LYS A 6 -1.46 23.01 -15.62
N GLU A 7 -2.12 22.11 -14.90
CA GLU A 7 -3.48 22.33 -14.42
C GLU A 7 -3.52 23.00 -13.03
N TYR A 8 -2.53 22.73 -12.18
CA TYR A 8 -2.58 23.14 -10.78
C TYR A 8 -1.37 23.90 -10.26
N PHE A 9 -0.24 23.83 -10.94
CA PHE A 9 1.02 24.41 -10.48
C PHE A 9 1.53 25.48 -11.44
N TYR A 10 2.81 25.74 -11.44
CA TYR A 10 3.50 26.88 -12.07
C TYR A 10 3.18 27.11 -13.57
N MET A 11 2.73 26.11 -14.29
CA MET A 11 2.34 26.24 -15.71
C MET A 11 0.87 26.64 -15.89
N ASN A 12 0.09 26.76 -14.84
CA ASN A 12 -1.29 27.24 -14.90
C ASN A 12 -1.32 28.75 -15.14
N GLN A 13 -1.37 29.15 -16.43
CA GLN A 13 -1.37 30.55 -16.86
C GLN A 13 -2.79 31.13 -17.00
N ASP A 14 -3.84 30.32 -16.85
CA ASP A 14 -5.23 30.74 -17.03
C ASP A 14 -5.78 31.47 -15.77
N GLU A 15 -5.11 31.31 -14.65
CA GLU A 15 -5.40 32.08 -13.43
C GLU A 15 -4.53 33.34 -13.40
N ASN A 16 -5.12 34.45 -13.02
CA ASN A 16 -4.50 35.75 -12.99
C ASN A 16 -3.13 35.70 -12.29
N PRO A 17 -2.00 35.91 -13.00
CA PRO A 17 -0.67 35.84 -12.40
C PRO A 17 -0.43 36.90 -11.32
N ASP A 18 -1.30 37.92 -11.25
CA ASP A 18 -1.24 38.98 -10.25
C ASP A 18 -2.14 38.68 -9.02
N ASP A 19 -2.72 37.49 -8.92
CA ASP A 19 -3.48 37.09 -7.75
C ASP A 19 -2.48 36.65 -6.64
N PRO A 20 -2.33 37.48 -5.57
CA PRO A 20 -1.40 37.17 -4.48
C PRO A 20 -1.78 35.90 -3.70
N ASP A 21 -2.99 35.39 -3.90
CA ASP A 21 -3.48 34.18 -3.27
C ASP A 21 -3.13 32.90 -4.09
N ASN A 22 -2.59 33.06 -5.30
CA ASN A 22 -2.27 31.89 -6.15
C ASN A 22 -0.83 31.39 -5.93
N PHE A 23 -0.53 31.01 -4.69
CA PHE A 23 0.74 30.46 -4.27
C PHE A 23 1.18 29.22 -5.09
N LEU A 24 0.23 28.41 -5.56
CA LEU A 24 0.52 27.18 -6.29
C LEU A 24 1.24 27.42 -7.63
N THR A 25 1.12 28.61 -8.22
CA THR A 25 1.83 28.98 -9.46
C THR A 25 3.34 29.07 -9.27
N HIS A 26 3.82 29.21 -8.05
CA HIS A 26 5.24 29.21 -7.72
C HIS A 26 5.78 27.83 -7.40
N ILE A 27 4.95 26.79 -7.35
CA ILE A 27 5.37 25.42 -7.04
C ILE A 27 5.52 24.61 -8.31
N LYS A 28 6.67 23.97 -8.46
CA LYS A 28 6.94 23.01 -9.52
C LYS A 28 7.17 21.63 -8.94
N PHE A 29 6.50 20.67 -9.56
CA PHE A 29 6.63 19.27 -9.26
C PHE A 29 7.40 18.56 -10.35
N SER A 30 8.44 17.81 -10.00
CA SER A 30 9.26 17.06 -10.96
C SER A 30 9.73 15.72 -10.36
N ILE A 31 10.07 14.79 -11.25
CA ILE A 31 10.75 13.55 -10.89
C ILE A 31 12.13 13.60 -11.54
N ASP A 32 13.16 13.46 -10.74
CA ASP A 32 14.54 13.45 -11.22
C ASP A 32 14.80 12.13 -11.98
N GLU A 33 15.17 12.25 -13.24
CA GLU A 33 15.40 11.12 -14.15
C GLU A 33 16.63 10.27 -13.75
N PHE A 34 17.57 10.82 -12.99
CA PHE A 34 18.79 10.11 -12.60
C PHE A 34 18.61 9.27 -11.35
N ASN A 35 17.90 9.80 -10.37
CA ASN A 35 17.74 9.13 -9.06
C ASN A 35 16.32 8.67 -8.79
N ASN A 36 15.38 8.98 -9.69
CA ASN A 36 13.96 8.63 -9.59
C ASN A 36 13.27 9.14 -8.31
N LYS A 37 13.76 10.26 -7.78
CA LYS A 37 13.17 10.92 -6.62
C LYS A 37 12.26 12.06 -7.03
N THR A 38 11.25 12.30 -6.22
CA THR A 38 10.39 13.47 -6.40
C THR A 38 11.09 14.72 -5.88
N LYS A 39 11.06 15.77 -6.69
CA LYS A 39 11.49 17.11 -6.31
C LYS A 39 10.29 18.06 -6.35
N ILE A 40 10.10 18.81 -5.29
CA ILE A 40 9.17 19.93 -5.23
C ILE A 40 9.99 21.19 -4.99
N GLU A 41 9.83 22.19 -5.85
CA GLU A 41 10.64 23.41 -5.83
C GLU A 41 9.80 24.67 -6.04
N LEU A 42 10.24 25.77 -5.45
CA LEU A 42 9.75 27.10 -5.79
C LEU A 42 10.37 27.54 -7.11
N VAL A 43 9.57 28.15 -7.99
CA VAL A 43 9.99 28.66 -9.29
C VAL A 43 9.42 30.03 -9.55
N GLY A 44 10.06 30.79 -10.41
CA GLY A 44 9.63 32.15 -10.77
C GLY A 44 10.25 33.22 -9.87
N ASP A 45 9.78 34.47 -10.08
CA ASP A 45 10.20 35.61 -9.27
C ASP A 45 9.32 35.62 -8.01
N HIS A 46 9.87 35.22 -6.88
CA HIS A 46 9.20 35.19 -5.59
C HIS A 46 10.05 35.92 -4.55
N ASP A 47 9.42 36.38 -3.47
CA ASP A 47 10.13 37.00 -2.37
C ASP A 47 11.11 36.02 -1.72
N GLU A 48 12.32 36.48 -1.37
CA GLU A 48 13.34 35.65 -0.70
C GLU A 48 12.87 35.05 0.64
N GLU A 49 11.79 35.59 1.21
CA GLU A 49 11.19 35.09 2.45
C GLU A 49 10.07 34.04 2.21
N LEU A 50 9.73 33.76 0.93
CA LEU A 50 8.67 32.82 0.60
C LEU A 50 9.12 31.41 0.93
N LYS A 51 8.28 30.73 1.75
CA LYS A 51 8.48 29.34 2.17
C LYS A 51 7.21 28.55 1.94
N PHE A 52 7.35 27.27 1.76
CA PHE A 52 6.20 26.36 1.69
C PHE A 52 6.34 25.22 2.68
N SER A 53 5.21 24.61 2.99
CA SER A 53 5.15 23.42 3.83
C SER A 53 4.32 22.36 3.15
N LEU A 54 4.68 21.09 3.35
CA LEU A 54 3.96 19.94 2.81
C LEU A 54 3.37 19.15 3.97
N SER A 55 2.10 18.79 3.86
CA SER A 55 1.45 17.85 4.75
C SER A 55 0.81 16.74 3.92
N PHE A 56 1.05 15.50 4.29
CA PHE A 56 0.54 14.32 3.59
C PHE A 56 -0.55 13.58 4.36
N LEU A 57 -0.88 14.04 5.57
CA LEU A 57 -1.96 13.48 6.37
C LEU A 57 -3.08 14.49 6.57
N ASP A 58 -4.31 14.05 6.33
CA ASP A 58 -5.51 14.84 6.67
C ASP A 58 -5.86 14.68 8.16
N ASN A 59 -5.59 13.49 8.73
CA ASN A 59 -5.82 13.19 10.13
C ASN A 59 -4.58 12.54 10.76
N PRO A 60 -4.29 12.81 12.04
CA PRO A 60 -3.13 12.21 12.72
C PRO A 60 -3.16 10.69 12.83
N ASN A 61 -4.34 10.07 12.67
CA ASN A 61 -4.52 8.63 12.74
C ASN A 61 -4.41 7.94 11.37
N ASP A 62 -4.22 8.71 10.30
CA ASP A 62 -4.05 8.17 8.97
C ASP A 62 -2.70 7.48 8.84
N ASN A 63 -2.67 6.43 8.03
CA ASN A 63 -1.45 5.69 7.74
C ASN A 63 -0.71 6.34 6.56
N LEU A 64 0.52 6.77 6.76
CA LEU A 64 1.32 7.44 5.70
C LEU A 64 1.52 6.58 4.44
N PRO A 65 1.75 5.26 4.52
CA PRO A 65 1.87 4.39 3.35
C PRO A 65 0.69 4.41 2.38
N ASP A 66 -0.51 4.76 2.85
CA ASP A 66 -1.72 4.84 2.02
C ASP A 66 -1.91 6.20 1.35
N LYS A 67 -1.02 7.14 1.64
CA LYS A 67 -1.11 8.52 1.16
C LYS A 67 -0.21 8.78 -0.05
N LEU A 68 -0.58 9.82 -0.79
CA LEU A 68 0.17 10.28 -1.96
C LEU A 68 1.64 10.54 -1.65
N GLY A 69 1.94 11.09 -0.46
CA GLY A 69 3.32 11.36 -0.05
C GLY A 69 4.21 10.13 -0.12
N TRP A 70 3.72 8.98 0.32
CA TRP A 70 4.46 7.72 0.26
C TRP A 70 4.75 7.28 -1.18
N THR A 71 3.74 7.36 -2.05
CA THR A 71 3.90 7.10 -3.50
C THR A 71 4.94 8.02 -4.14
N LEU A 72 4.97 9.27 -3.70
CA LEU A 72 5.95 10.26 -4.14
C LEU A 72 7.34 10.05 -3.55
N GLY A 73 7.48 9.15 -2.59
CA GLY A 73 8.75 8.84 -1.95
C GLY A 73 9.03 9.62 -0.67
N PHE A 74 8.12 10.45 -0.20
CA PHE A 74 8.23 11.13 1.10
C PHE A 74 7.94 10.15 2.24
N ARG A 75 8.72 10.23 3.31
CA ARG A 75 8.67 9.29 4.44
C ARG A 75 8.26 9.93 5.75
N GLN A 76 8.09 11.26 5.78
CA GLN A 76 7.57 12.00 6.90
C GLN A 76 6.16 12.51 6.59
N THR A 77 5.40 12.73 7.64
CA THR A 77 4.02 13.23 7.55
C THR A 77 3.95 14.70 7.19
N GLU A 78 4.96 15.46 7.62
CA GLU A 78 5.04 16.91 7.46
C GLU A 78 6.48 17.35 7.15
N TYR A 79 6.59 18.38 6.32
CA TYR A 79 7.82 19.10 6.00
C TYR A 79 7.51 20.58 6.10
N LEU A 80 8.18 21.27 7.02
CA LEU A 80 7.86 22.66 7.35
C LEU A 80 8.95 23.62 6.87
N ASP A 81 8.56 24.84 6.53
CA ASP A 81 9.43 25.98 6.27
C ASP A 81 10.51 25.72 5.21
N ILE A 82 10.11 25.11 4.07
CA ILE A 82 11.02 24.82 2.96
C ILE A 82 11.29 26.11 2.18
N ASP A 83 12.57 26.51 2.08
CA ASP A 83 12.97 27.77 1.44
C ASP A 83 12.97 27.68 -0.11
N ASP A 84 13.63 26.68 -0.71
CA ASP A 84 13.82 26.59 -2.16
C ASP A 84 13.20 25.33 -2.74
N PHE A 85 13.65 24.17 -2.26
CA PHE A 85 13.22 22.87 -2.78
C PHE A 85 13.39 21.78 -1.74
N ILE A 86 12.69 20.67 -2.00
CA ILE A 86 12.85 19.43 -1.25
C ILE A 86 12.89 18.24 -2.19
N PHE A 87 13.73 17.25 -1.87
CA PHE A 87 13.70 15.93 -2.48
C PHE A 87 13.07 14.92 -1.54
N SER A 88 12.33 13.96 -2.10
CA SER A 88 11.85 12.82 -1.34
C SER A 88 13.01 11.95 -0.83
N GLU A 89 12.84 11.30 0.32
CA GLU A 89 13.82 10.38 0.89
C GLU A 89 13.89 9.09 0.07
N GLY A 90 12.72 8.55 -0.29
CA GLY A 90 12.57 7.37 -1.12
C GLY A 90 12.38 7.68 -2.59
N LEU A 91 12.28 6.62 -3.37
CA LEU A 91 11.99 6.70 -4.80
C LEU A 91 10.50 6.92 -5.04
N PHE A 92 10.18 7.58 -6.14
CA PHE A 92 8.82 7.61 -6.67
C PHE A 92 8.38 6.18 -7.08
N ASP A 93 7.27 5.72 -6.54
CA ASP A 93 6.72 4.40 -6.85
C ASP A 93 5.20 4.46 -7.00
N ALA A 94 4.74 4.58 -8.22
CA ALA A 94 3.32 4.53 -8.58
C ALA A 94 2.85 3.12 -8.93
N GLY A 95 3.66 2.10 -8.69
CA GLY A 95 3.35 0.71 -9.03
C GLY A 95 2.16 0.13 -8.26
N GLY A 96 1.87 0.69 -7.09
CA GLY A 96 0.87 0.15 -6.16
C GLY A 96 1.40 -1.04 -5.39
N ASP A 97 0.49 -1.84 -4.83
CA ASP A 97 0.87 -3.00 -4.05
C ASP A 97 1.59 -4.04 -4.88
N ARG A 98 2.70 -4.54 -4.35
CA ARG A 98 3.49 -5.60 -5.00
C ARG A 98 2.98 -6.99 -4.68
N TYR A 99 2.30 -7.13 -3.57
CA TYR A 99 1.67 -8.36 -3.11
C TYR A 99 0.54 -8.05 -2.14
N ILE A 100 -0.35 -9.00 -1.99
CA ILE A 100 -1.44 -8.97 -1.04
C ILE A 100 -1.36 -10.17 -0.11
N TYR A 101 -1.95 -10.06 1.07
CA TYR A 101 -2.08 -11.15 2.02
C TYR A 101 -3.51 -11.67 2.04
N PHE A 102 -3.65 -12.98 1.90
CA PHE A 102 -4.91 -13.67 2.11
C PHE A 102 -4.91 -14.30 3.49
N CYS A 103 -5.76 -13.76 4.36
CA CYS A 103 -5.86 -14.16 5.75
C CYS A 103 -7.13 -14.98 5.99
N VAL A 104 -7.00 -16.10 6.69
CA VAL A 104 -8.11 -16.99 7.03
C VAL A 104 -8.06 -17.30 8.51
N ASN A 105 -8.99 -16.77 9.27
CA ASN A 105 -9.16 -17.13 10.67
C ASN A 105 -10.28 -18.18 10.78
N ASP A 106 -9.91 -19.37 11.22
CA ASP A 106 -10.80 -20.52 11.40
C ASP A 106 -11.19 -20.75 12.87
N TYR A 107 -10.70 -19.86 13.76
CA TYR A 107 -10.94 -19.93 15.21
C TYR A 107 -10.44 -21.23 15.87
N GLN A 108 -9.45 -21.89 15.26
CA GLN A 108 -8.81 -23.08 15.81
C GLN A 108 -7.45 -22.70 16.42
N TYR A 109 -7.16 -23.22 17.60
CA TYR A 109 -5.92 -22.93 18.33
C TYR A 109 -4.91 -24.09 18.31
N ASN A 110 -5.28 -25.22 17.72
CA ASN A 110 -4.45 -26.43 17.62
C ASN A 110 -3.64 -26.52 16.32
N VAL A 111 -3.28 -25.36 15.77
CA VAL A 111 -2.46 -25.24 14.57
C VAL A 111 -0.99 -25.20 14.95
N ASN A 112 -0.14 -25.95 14.25
CA ASN A 112 1.29 -26.00 14.52
C ASN A 112 2.08 -24.81 13.95
N GLU A 113 1.50 -24.11 12.98
CA GLU A 113 2.21 -23.07 12.23
C GLU A 113 1.39 -21.79 12.24
N THR A 114 1.91 -20.77 12.92
CA THR A 114 1.45 -19.41 12.81
C THR A 114 2.46 -18.60 12.00
N ASN A 115 1.97 -17.85 11.03
CA ASN A 115 2.81 -16.91 10.31
C ASN A 115 2.83 -15.60 11.04
N ILE A 116 4.02 -15.12 11.33
CA ILE A 116 4.24 -13.78 11.82
C ILE A 116 4.74 -12.97 10.64
N ILE A 117 4.04 -11.88 10.31
CA ILE A 117 4.48 -10.92 9.32
C ILE A 117 4.88 -9.68 10.09
N CYS A 118 6.12 -9.26 9.88
CA CYS A 118 6.69 -8.08 10.49
C CYS A 118 6.81 -6.99 9.43
N PHE A 119 6.34 -5.81 9.75
CA PHE A 119 6.62 -4.56 9.05
C PHE A 119 7.63 -3.76 9.86
N ASP A 120 8.06 -2.62 9.36
CA ASP A 120 9.09 -1.80 10.00
C ASP A 120 8.74 -1.45 11.45
N GLU A 121 7.51 -1.05 11.72
CA GLU A 121 7.06 -0.68 13.07
C GLU A 121 5.92 -1.55 13.61
N THR A 122 5.38 -2.48 12.82
CA THR A 122 4.22 -3.28 13.20
C THR A 122 4.43 -4.76 12.94
N THR A 123 3.77 -5.58 13.75
CA THR A 123 3.72 -7.01 13.55
C THR A 123 2.27 -7.42 13.38
N ILE A 124 1.94 -7.99 12.23
CA ILE A 124 0.63 -8.57 12.00
C ILE A 124 0.64 -10.00 12.51
N ASN A 125 -0.14 -10.24 13.54
CA ASN A 125 -0.38 -11.58 14.09
C ASN A 125 -1.73 -12.11 13.56
N GLU A 126 -1.97 -11.92 12.27
CA GLU A 126 -3.13 -12.46 11.59
C GLU A 126 -2.82 -13.85 11.02
N ASN A 127 -3.84 -14.68 10.87
CA ASN A 127 -3.71 -16.01 10.29
C ASN A 127 -3.53 -15.93 8.76
N VAL A 128 -2.38 -15.47 8.31
CA VAL A 128 -2.07 -15.36 6.88
C VAL A 128 -1.92 -16.76 6.29
N LEU A 129 -2.75 -17.07 5.32
CA LEU A 129 -2.71 -18.34 4.60
C LEU A 129 -1.85 -18.26 3.34
N ALA A 130 -1.92 -17.15 2.62
CA ALA A 130 -1.13 -16.96 1.40
C ALA A 130 -0.63 -15.52 1.28
N LYS A 131 0.53 -15.37 0.63
CA LYS A 131 1.07 -14.12 0.12
C LYS A 131 1.04 -14.18 -1.40
N ILE A 132 0.20 -13.35 -2.02
CA ILE A 132 -0.09 -13.38 -3.44
C ILE A 132 0.62 -12.22 -4.13
N PRO A 133 1.61 -12.47 -5.00
CA PRO A 133 2.31 -11.41 -5.71
C PRO A 133 1.45 -10.80 -6.82
N MET A 134 1.47 -9.47 -6.93
CA MET A 134 0.75 -8.70 -7.95
C MET A 134 1.59 -8.56 -9.21
N ILE A 135 1.80 -9.66 -9.93
CA ILE A 135 2.77 -9.75 -11.05
C ILE A 135 2.30 -8.96 -12.29
N ASN A 136 0.99 -8.90 -12.52
CA ASN A 136 0.45 -8.41 -13.78
C ASN A 136 0.05 -6.91 -13.78
N GLY A 137 0.33 -6.20 -12.69
CA GLY A 137 -0.03 -4.78 -12.55
C GLY A 137 -1.52 -4.53 -12.27
N LYS A 138 -1.90 -3.26 -12.29
CA LYS A 138 -3.26 -2.81 -12.00
C LYS A 138 -4.24 -3.24 -13.10
N LEU A 139 -5.47 -3.55 -12.71
CA LEU A 139 -6.59 -3.93 -13.60
C LEU A 139 -6.39 -5.26 -14.34
N CYS A 140 -5.44 -6.08 -13.95
CA CYS A 140 -5.25 -7.41 -14.50
C CYS A 140 -5.86 -8.48 -13.59
N LEU A 141 -6.41 -9.53 -14.21
CA LEU A 141 -6.85 -10.71 -13.47
C LEU A 141 -5.61 -11.41 -12.90
N ILE A 142 -5.61 -11.60 -11.59
CA ILE A 142 -4.58 -12.38 -10.90
C ILE A 142 -5.20 -13.72 -10.57
N VAL A 143 -4.60 -14.77 -11.09
CA VAL A 143 -4.91 -16.14 -10.74
C VAL A 143 -3.70 -16.69 -10.01
N ASP A 144 -3.85 -16.98 -8.74
CA ASP A 144 -2.86 -17.68 -7.95
C ASP A 144 -3.26 -19.15 -7.84
N GLU A 145 -2.56 -19.96 -8.59
CA GLU A 145 -2.66 -21.41 -8.50
C GLU A 145 -1.53 -21.92 -7.60
N ASN A 146 -1.79 -22.91 -6.79
CA ASN A 146 -0.81 -23.50 -5.88
C ASN A 146 0.24 -24.30 -6.65
N ASP A 147 0.97 -23.64 -7.54
CA ASP A 147 2.00 -24.21 -8.42
C ASP A 147 3.41 -24.23 -7.80
N GLY A 148 3.52 -23.85 -6.53
CA GLY A 148 4.79 -23.76 -5.79
C GLY A 148 5.53 -22.43 -5.96
N CYS A 149 5.03 -21.48 -6.74
CA CYS A 149 5.60 -20.15 -6.90
C CYS A 149 5.09 -19.14 -5.88
N SER A 150 3.90 -19.35 -5.34
CA SER A 150 3.33 -18.52 -4.27
C SER A 150 3.51 -19.17 -2.89
N LEU A 151 3.56 -18.35 -1.86
CA LEU A 151 3.62 -18.83 -0.47
C LEU A 151 2.22 -19.27 0.01
N ALA A 152 1.58 -20.16 -0.75
CA ALA A 152 0.39 -20.84 -0.26
C ALA A 152 0.82 -21.85 0.81
N LYS A 153 0.25 -21.73 1.99
CA LYS A 153 0.58 -22.60 3.10
C LYS A 153 -0.50 -23.61 3.37
N THR A 154 -0.06 -24.85 3.56
CA THR A 154 -0.90 -25.91 4.11
C THR A 154 -0.98 -25.73 5.62
N ARG A 155 -2.16 -25.47 6.15
CA ARG A 155 -2.41 -25.42 7.59
C ARG A 155 -2.67 -26.84 8.10
N ARG A 156 -1.88 -27.27 9.08
CA ARG A 156 -2.04 -28.60 9.71
C ARG A 156 -2.56 -28.47 11.11
N TYR A 157 -3.56 -29.27 11.42
CA TYR A 157 -4.16 -29.29 12.76
C TYR A 157 -3.67 -30.51 13.54
N ASN A 158 -3.38 -30.32 14.83
CA ASN A 158 -3.01 -31.38 15.76
C ASN A 158 -4.24 -31.92 16.47
N GLY A 159 -4.98 -32.77 15.79
CA GLY A 159 -6.17 -33.41 16.32
C GLY A 159 -7.45 -33.01 15.59
N PRO A 160 -8.61 -33.50 16.06
CA PRO A 160 -9.87 -33.23 15.40
C PRO A 160 -10.24 -31.75 15.50
N VAL A 161 -10.69 -31.19 14.37
CA VAL A 161 -11.18 -29.82 14.27
C VAL A 161 -12.63 -29.80 13.81
N ASN A 162 -13.33 -28.73 14.20
CA ASN A 162 -14.70 -28.48 13.80
C ASN A 162 -14.79 -27.11 13.14
N LEU A 163 -14.59 -27.09 11.82
CA LEU A 163 -14.65 -25.87 11.02
C LEU A 163 -16.11 -25.48 10.82
N LYS A 164 -16.59 -24.49 11.57
CA LYS A 164 -17.95 -23.96 11.49
C LYS A 164 -18.01 -22.57 10.86
N ARG A 165 -16.94 -21.81 10.98
CA ARG A 165 -16.86 -20.41 10.54
C ARG A 165 -15.45 -20.08 10.09
N LEU A 166 -15.36 -19.33 9.01
CA LEU A 166 -14.14 -18.73 8.53
C LEU A 166 -14.33 -17.22 8.50
N ASP A 167 -13.33 -16.50 8.96
CA ASP A 167 -13.22 -15.05 8.78
C ASP A 167 -12.12 -14.80 7.78
N ILE A 168 -12.49 -14.18 6.64
CA ILE A 168 -11.61 -13.98 5.50
C ILE A 168 -11.30 -12.49 5.40
N LYS A 169 -10.00 -12.17 5.31
CA LYS A 169 -9.52 -10.83 5.06
C LYS A 169 -8.52 -10.84 3.91
N VAL A 170 -8.58 -9.82 3.08
CA VAL A 170 -7.55 -9.52 2.09
C VAL A 170 -6.89 -8.23 2.51
N MET A 171 -5.58 -8.28 2.70
CA MET A 171 -4.80 -7.16 3.23
C MET A 171 -3.71 -6.78 2.23
N ASP A 172 -3.37 -5.51 2.20
CA ASP A 172 -2.29 -4.97 1.39
C ASP A 172 -0.89 -5.35 1.95
N GLN A 173 0.14 -4.84 1.30
CA GLN A 173 1.52 -5.07 1.72
C GLN A 173 1.87 -4.41 3.07
N TYR A 174 1.06 -3.47 3.54
CA TYR A 174 1.24 -2.75 4.82
C TYR A 174 0.37 -3.29 5.94
N GLY A 175 -0.53 -4.23 5.63
CA GLY A 175 -1.39 -4.88 6.61
C GLY A 175 -2.75 -4.24 6.79
N GLU A 176 -3.12 -3.31 5.94
CA GLU A 176 -4.44 -2.72 5.92
C GLU A 176 -5.42 -3.55 5.08
N ILE A 177 -6.69 -3.53 5.44
CA ILE A 177 -7.71 -4.23 4.66
C ILE A 177 -7.90 -3.52 3.33
N ILE A 178 -7.73 -4.24 2.23
CA ILE A 178 -7.87 -3.69 0.89
C ILE A 178 -9.32 -3.29 0.62
N ASP A 179 -9.53 -2.04 0.20
CA ASP A 179 -10.78 -1.64 -0.42
C ASP A 179 -10.83 -2.16 -1.85
N LEU A 180 -11.68 -3.16 -2.08
CA LEU A 180 -11.89 -3.75 -3.40
C LEU A 180 -12.71 -2.88 -4.34
N ASN A 181 -13.12 -1.68 -3.91
CA ASN A 181 -13.91 -0.74 -4.70
C ASN A 181 -15.14 -1.42 -5.34
N HIS A 182 -15.87 -2.18 -4.53
CA HIS A 182 -17.04 -2.98 -4.92
C HIS A 182 -16.77 -4.10 -5.94
N MET A 183 -15.50 -4.48 -6.14
CA MET A 183 -15.17 -5.65 -6.95
C MET A 183 -15.27 -6.93 -6.12
N ASP A 184 -15.63 -8.02 -6.78
CA ASP A 184 -15.73 -9.33 -6.17
C ASP A 184 -14.38 -10.06 -6.23
N PHE A 185 -14.15 -10.96 -5.28
CA PHE A 185 -13.07 -11.95 -5.34
C PHE A 185 -13.63 -13.34 -5.04
N SER A 186 -12.93 -14.36 -5.51
CA SER A 186 -13.27 -15.75 -5.23
C SER A 186 -12.03 -16.54 -4.82
N PHE A 187 -12.23 -17.56 -4.04
CA PHE A 187 -11.15 -18.44 -3.60
C PHE A 187 -11.66 -19.88 -3.45
N THR A 188 -10.72 -20.81 -3.50
CA THR A 188 -10.98 -22.25 -3.25
C THR A 188 -10.06 -22.72 -2.13
N LEU A 189 -10.60 -23.41 -1.15
CA LEU A 189 -9.84 -24.10 -0.11
C LEU A 189 -9.95 -25.62 -0.35
N GLU A 190 -8.80 -26.27 -0.42
CA GLU A 190 -8.73 -27.74 -0.45
C GLU A 190 -8.53 -28.25 0.99
N LEU A 191 -9.36 -29.22 1.39
CA LEU A 191 -9.32 -29.81 2.71
C LEU A 191 -8.97 -31.31 2.60
N GLU A 192 -7.81 -31.65 3.12
CA GLU A 192 -7.44 -33.07 3.28
C GLU A 192 -7.92 -33.59 4.65
N ILE A 193 -8.77 -34.59 4.65
CA ILE A 193 -9.39 -35.14 5.87
C ILE A 193 -8.85 -36.54 6.09
N LEU A 194 -8.26 -36.76 7.26
CA LEU A 194 -7.83 -38.09 7.69
C LEU A 194 -8.98 -38.78 8.44
N TYR A 195 -9.40 -39.92 7.94
CA TYR A 195 -10.39 -40.76 8.62
C TYR A 195 -9.65 -41.90 9.31
N GLU A 196 -9.89 -42.06 10.63
CA GLU A 196 -9.58 -43.36 11.25
C GLU A 196 -10.56 -44.40 10.69
N ARG A 197 -10.05 -45.31 9.92
CA ARG A 197 -10.78 -46.48 9.52
C ARG A 197 -10.86 -47.40 10.75
N ASN A 198 -11.96 -47.37 11.47
CA ASN A 198 -12.22 -48.36 12.49
C ASN A 198 -12.13 -49.73 11.85
N MET A 199 -11.04 -50.43 12.12
CA MET A 199 -10.99 -51.84 11.83
C MET A 199 -12.06 -52.54 12.69
N VAL A 200 -13.16 -52.85 12.06
CA VAL A 200 -14.14 -53.77 12.66
C VAL A 200 -13.41 -55.09 12.77
N VAL A 201 -13.06 -55.50 13.99
CA VAL A 201 -12.55 -56.82 14.33
C VAL A 201 -13.76 -57.75 14.40
#